data_640bb56bb92fc01012170b45102b4d87
#
_entry.id   640bb56bb92fc01012170b45102b4d87
#
_cell.length_a   1.000
_cell.length_b   1.000
_cell.length_c   1.000
_cell.angle_alpha   90.00
_cell.angle_beta   90.00
_cell.angle_gamma   90.00
#
_symmetry.space_group_name_H-M   'P 1'
#
loop_
_entity.id
_entity.type
_entity.pdbx_description
1 polymer ?
#
loop_
_entity_poly.entity_id
_entity_poly.type
_entity_poly.pdbx_seq_one_letter_code
_entity_poly.pdbx_strand_id
1 'polypeptide(L)'
;VTLSLERPRGMKRFGIRALLNDGWILGRRFAVSLALASATLLAIPLSASSQALHNGVATCAGSTCHGRQAADGAVVRQNELVVWQDYSSAAGAHSRAWRVLQGPRAQKIADRLGLGRASAAPACLGCHTDFAARRGPRFQVSDGVGCEACHGGSENWLSSHYTASATRQDNLARGMTALDDPRTLATTCLGCHLGSDKPGQFVSHRMMSAGHPRLSFELDLFNSFQRHHDVDADYLQRKRSAGGVTTWAVGQSMALERSLTLYSKPLGQDGVFPELVFFDCQSCHRAISDDPAATVRFGANPARPIPWGMPPYNDENMILLSAAARVAAPDLATRFEADSRAFHSALGRDRTGAIAAAAVLNTDARALSARFAGRGFSSGDTVKILKIVLGDALSARYTDYTGGVQAVMAIDTLLTALVAQGAVSPAAASGMRRDIELAYQAVRDPNSYRPEQFRAALTRVRTGLDRLT
;
A
#
# COMPACT_ATOMS: atom_id res chain seq x y z
N VAL A 1 31.18 52.59 17.22
CA VAL A 1 30.25 53.68 17.55
C VAL A 1 29.26 53.14 18.53
N THR A 2 29.44 53.56 19.77
CA THR A 2 28.67 53.31 21.00
C THR A 2 27.50 54.28 21.12
N LEU A 3 26.35 53.81 21.58
CA LEU A 3 25.31 54.64 22.24
C LEU A 3 24.32 53.63 22.84
N SER A 4 24.32 53.39 24.11
CA SER A 4 23.79 54.10 25.30
C SER A 4 22.28 53.94 25.49
N LEU A 5 22.02 53.32 26.61
CA LEU A 5 20.76 53.06 27.31
C LEU A 5 19.96 54.32 27.66
N GLU A 6 18.64 54.29 27.65
CA GLU A 6 17.80 55.00 28.61
C GLU A 6 16.50 54.25 28.94
N ARG A 7 16.24 54.11 30.24
CA ARG A 7 14.97 53.70 30.84
C ARG A 7 14.16 54.93 31.25
N PRO A 8 12.85 54.88 31.29
CA PRO A 8 12.08 55.71 32.21
C PRO A 8 11.42 54.90 33.33
N ARG A 9 11.55 55.51 34.51
CA ARG A 9 10.93 55.14 35.78
C ARG A 9 9.45 55.50 35.81
N GLY A 10 8.64 54.74 36.54
CA GLY A 10 7.28 55.17 36.94
C GLY A 10 6.53 54.11 37.77
N MET A 11 6.90 54.01 39.01
CA MET A 11 6.23 53.15 40.00
C MET A 11 5.10 53.93 40.69
N LYS A 12 3.86 53.41 40.67
CA LYS A 12 2.84 53.78 41.67
C LYS A 12 2.32 52.52 42.35
N ARG A 13 2.60 52.46 43.64
CA ARG A 13 2.04 51.48 44.60
C ARG A 13 0.58 51.88 44.85
N PHE A 14 -0.34 50.90 44.80
CA PHE A 14 -1.62 50.93 45.51
C PHE A 14 -1.75 49.72 46.40
N GLY A 15 -2.18 49.98 47.63
CA GLY A 15 -2.09 49.08 48.74
C GLY A 15 -3.17 48.00 48.77
N ILE A 16 -2.77 46.89 49.34
CA ILE A 16 -3.61 45.77 49.74
C ILE A 16 -4.09 45.96 51.15
N ARG A 17 -5.40 46.03 51.37
CA ARG A 17 -6.02 45.60 52.65
C ARG A 17 -7.48 45.25 52.46
N ALA A 18 -7.85 44.12 53.06
CA ALA A 18 -9.19 43.58 53.35
C ALA A 18 -9.89 42.83 52.21
N LEU A 19 -9.85 41.48 52.33
CA LEU A 19 -11.01 40.60 52.36
C LEU A 19 -10.49 39.15 52.51
N LEU A 20 -10.17 38.80 53.75
CA LEU A 20 -10.00 37.43 54.21
C LEU A 20 -11.16 37.13 55.18
N ASN A 21 -12.18 36.52 54.68
CA ASN A 21 -13.09 35.61 55.39
C ASN A 21 -14.23 35.26 54.42
N ASP A 22 -14.20 34.10 53.83
CA ASP A 22 -15.32 33.28 53.34
C ASP A 22 -14.89 32.16 52.36
N GLY A 23 -13.59 31.85 52.28
CA GLY A 23 -13.04 30.88 51.34
C GLY A 23 -12.94 29.41 51.81
N TRP A 24 -13.33 29.06 53.04
CA TRP A 24 -12.94 27.75 53.61
C TRP A 24 -13.96 26.61 53.47
N ILE A 25 -15.16 26.84 52.98
CA ILE A 25 -16.19 25.79 52.86
C ILE A 25 -16.37 25.28 51.43
N LEU A 26 -16.03 26.06 50.37
CA LEU A 26 -16.09 25.58 48.97
C LEU A 26 -14.84 24.84 48.53
N GLY A 27 -13.68 25.07 49.11
CA GLY A 27 -12.42 24.43 48.69
C GLY A 27 -12.32 22.94 48.97
N ARG A 28 -13.01 22.42 50.01
CA ARG A 28 -12.98 21.00 50.35
C ARG A 28 -13.84 20.10 49.46
N ARG A 29 -14.89 20.61 48.83
CA ARG A 29 -15.74 19.82 47.93
C ARG A 29 -15.13 19.72 46.52
N PHE A 30 -14.38 20.69 46.10
CA PHE A 30 -13.66 20.64 44.79
C PHE A 30 -12.40 19.76 44.84
N ALA A 31 -11.67 19.74 45.94
CA ALA A 31 -10.46 18.91 46.08
C ALA A 31 -10.77 17.41 46.13
N VAL A 32 -11.90 17.01 46.70
CA VAL A 32 -12.34 15.59 46.79
C VAL A 32 -12.87 15.13 45.41
N SER A 33 -13.55 15.98 44.66
CA SER A 33 -14.03 15.65 43.31
C SER A 33 -12.89 15.55 42.29
N LEU A 34 -11.83 16.34 42.39
CA LEU A 34 -10.67 16.25 41.53
C LEU A 34 -9.79 15.03 41.83
N ALA A 35 -9.70 14.63 43.10
CA ALA A 35 -8.96 13.43 43.51
C ALA A 35 -9.66 12.12 43.08
N LEU A 36 -10.98 12.08 43.06
CA LEU A 36 -11.75 10.94 42.54
C LEU A 36 -11.77 10.86 41.01
N ALA A 37 -11.73 12.00 40.30
CA ALA A 37 -11.61 12.04 38.86
C ALA A 37 -10.18 11.65 38.39
N SER A 38 -9.14 11.98 39.17
CA SER A 38 -7.76 11.57 38.86
C SER A 38 -7.48 10.09 39.12
N ALA A 39 -8.21 9.46 40.09
CA ALA A 39 -8.04 8.04 40.38
C ALA A 39 -8.72 7.12 39.34
N THR A 40 -9.74 7.61 38.65
CA THR A 40 -10.40 6.84 37.57
C THR A 40 -9.69 6.94 36.22
N LEU A 41 -8.77 7.88 36.01
CA LEU A 41 -7.98 7.97 34.79
C LEU A 41 -6.69 7.10 34.78
N LEU A 42 -6.34 6.48 35.91
CA LEU A 42 -5.11 5.68 36.06
C LEU A 42 -5.32 4.17 35.93
N ALA A 43 -6.51 3.72 35.54
CA ALA A 43 -6.80 2.30 35.34
C ALA A 43 -7.39 1.96 33.97
N ILE A 44 -6.94 2.65 32.91
CA ILE A 44 -7.02 2.05 31.58
C ILE A 44 -5.76 1.17 31.49
N PRO A 45 -5.87 -0.16 31.53
CA PRO A 45 -4.74 -0.97 31.15
C PRO A 45 -4.49 -0.63 29.68
N LEU A 46 -3.40 0.07 29.39
CA LEU A 46 -2.75 -0.04 28.09
C LEU A 46 -2.35 -1.51 27.97
N SER A 47 -3.32 -2.33 27.55
CA SER A 47 -3.01 -3.63 26.98
C SER A 47 -2.19 -3.31 25.74
N ALA A 48 -0.88 -3.22 25.91
CA ALA A 48 0.04 -3.49 24.83
C ALA A 48 -0.39 -4.86 24.33
N SER A 49 -1.14 -4.91 23.24
CA SER A 49 -1.49 -6.14 22.56
C SER A 49 -0.14 -6.79 22.25
N SER A 50 0.29 -7.71 23.09
CA SER A 50 1.51 -8.48 22.80
C SER A 50 1.22 -9.20 21.51
N GLN A 51 2.01 -8.90 20.46
CA GLN A 51 1.86 -9.58 19.18
C GLN A 51 1.83 -11.09 19.45
N ALA A 52 0.84 -11.77 18.84
CA ALA A 52 0.73 -13.21 18.96
C ALA A 52 2.03 -13.89 18.46
N LEU A 53 2.38 -15.00 19.07
CA LEU A 53 3.56 -15.78 18.70
C LEU A 53 3.34 -16.40 17.31
N HIS A 54 4.34 -16.28 16.44
CA HIS A 54 4.40 -16.99 15.16
C HIS A 54 5.10 -18.33 15.36
N ASN A 55 4.36 -19.42 15.16
CA ASN A 55 4.85 -20.78 15.41
C ASN A 55 5.75 -21.32 14.28
N GLY A 56 5.71 -20.69 13.10
CA GLY A 56 6.49 -21.06 11.92
C GLY A 56 5.78 -22.02 10.96
N VAL A 57 6.22 -22.02 9.71
CA VAL A 57 5.63 -22.76 8.59
C VAL A 57 5.48 -24.25 8.89
N ALA A 58 6.48 -24.86 9.53
CA ALA A 58 6.45 -26.28 9.91
C ALA A 58 5.27 -26.68 10.81
N THR A 59 4.63 -25.72 11.48
CA THR A 59 3.43 -25.96 12.29
C THR A 59 2.20 -26.21 11.43
N CYS A 60 2.14 -25.60 10.24
CA CYS A 60 1.03 -25.73 9.28
C CYS A 60 1.27 -26.88 8.28
N ALA A 61 2.50 -27.38 8.16
CA ALA A 61 3.00 -28.24 7.07
C ALA A 61 2.60 -29.71 7.15
N GLY A 62 1.85 -30.16 8.16
CA GLY A 62 1.44 -31.55 8.30
C GLY A 62 0.61 -32.03 7.10
N SER A 63 0.78 -33.30 6.69
CA SER A 63 0.04 -33.92 5.56
C SER A 63 -1.47 -34.02 5.81
N THR A 64 -1.89 -33.96 7.06
CA THR A 64 -3.31 -33.90 7.47
C THR A 64 -3.81 -32.45 7.61
N CYS A 65 -2.94 -31.46 7.40
CA CYS A 65 -3.23 -30.04 7.51
C CYS A 65 -3.10 -29.36 6.13
N HIS A 66 -2.00 -28.63 5.87
CA HIS A 66 -1.80 -27.88 4.63
C HIS A 66 -0.65 -28.42 3.75
N GLY A 67 -0.06 -29.56 4.11
CA GLY A 67 1.08 -30.18 3.41
C GLY A 67 0.75 -31.43 2.61
N ARG A 68 -0.50 -31.62 2.15
CA ARG A 68 -0.88 -32.73 1.25
C ARG A 68 -0.18 -32.56 -0.10
N GLN A 69 0.21 -33.67 -0.67
CA GLN A 69 0.80 -33.69 -2.01
C GLN A 69 -0.27 -33.56 -3.12
N ALA A 70 -1.48 -34.06 -2.87
CA ALA A 70 -2.61 -33.94 -3.78
C ALA A 70 -3.66 -32.95 -3.23
N ALA A 71 -4.27 -32.18 -4.12
CA ALA A 71 -5.30 -31.18 -3.79
C ALA A 71 -6.68 -31.86 -3.65
N ASP A 72 -6.82 -32.79 -2.72
CA ASP A 72 -8.00 -33.65 -2.56
C ASP A 72 -8.78 -33.40 -1.25
N GLY A 73 -8.45 -32.36 -0.50
CA GLY A 73 -9.18 -31.96 0.70
C GLY A 73 -10.60 -31.47 0.37
N ALA A 74 -11.57 -31.84 1.22
CA ALA A 74 -12.99 -31.54 0.97
C ALA A 74 -13.38 -30.10 1.20
N VAL A 75 -12.76 -29.40 2.15
CA VAL A 75 -13.08 -27.99 2.53
C VAL A 75 -12.03 -27.02 2.01
N VAL A 76 -10.78 -27.35 2.23
CA VAL A 76 -9.60 -26.72 1.62
C VAL A 76 -8.82 -27.84 0.95
N ARG A 77 -8.03 -27.52 -0.06
CA ARG A 77 -7.33 -28.58 -0.83
C ARG A 77 -6.19 -29.20 -0.04
N GLN A 78 -5.76 -28.56 1.04
CA GLN A 78 -4.71 -29.01 1.97
C GLN A 78 -3.31 -29.17 1.33
N ASN A 79 -3.13 -28.65 0.12
CA ASN A 79 -1.85 -28.61 -0.61
C ASN A 79 -1.23 -27.22 -0.66
N GLU A 80 -1.72 -26.30 0.17
CA GLU A 80 -1.33 -24.90 0.14
C GLU A 80 0.17 -24.71 0.34
N LEU A 81 0.80 -25.54 1.18
CA LEU A 81 2.25 -25.55 1.39
C LEU A 81 3.01 -25.88 0.10
N VAL A 82 2.55 -26.88 -0.64
CA VAL A 82 3.22 -27.32 -1.88
C VAL A 82 3.17 -26.20 -2.92
N VAL A 83 2.02 -25.56 -3.07
CA VAL A 83 1.86 -24.42 -3.99
C VAL A 83 2.70 -23.23 -3.55
N TRP A 84 2.70 -22.89 -2.25
CA TRP A 84 3.48 -21.78 -1.70
C TRP A 84 5.00 -22.03 -1.80
N GLN A 85 5.45 -23.27 -1.81
CA GLN A 85 6.85 -23.65 -1.99
C GLN A 85 7.25 -23.87 -3.46
N ASP A 86 6.33 -23.81 -4.41
CA ASP A 86 6.65 -24.05 -5.81
C ASP A 86 7.64 -23.02 -6.36
N TYR A 87 8.88 -23.45 -6.57
CA TYR A 87 9.96 -22.60 -7.06
C TYR A 87 9.78 -22.19 -8.54
N SER A 88 8.96 -22.87 -9.30
CA SER A 88 8.72 -22.61 -10.72
C SER A 88 7.63 -21.56 -10.95
N SER A 89 6.83 -21.27 -9.94
CA SER A 89 5.68 -20.35 -10.05
C SER A 89 5.86 -19.05 -9.26
N ALA A 90 5.01 -18.07 -9.59
CA ALA A 90 4.92 -16.83 -8.84
C ALA A 90 4.37 -17.05 -7.42
N ALA A 91 3.51 -18.05 -7.22
CA ALA A 91 2.94 -18.38 -5.90
C ALA A 91 4.03 -18.72 -4.87
N GLY A 92 5.14 -19.32 -5.30
CA GLY A 92 6.28 -19.62 -4.43
C GLY A 92 7.24 -18.45 -4.17
N ALA A 93 6.92 -17.22 -4.62
CA ALA A 93 7.83 -16.08 -4.46
C ALA A 93 8.12 -15.74 -2.99
N HIS A 94 7.10 -15.82 -2.14
CA HIS A 94 7.22 -15.52 -0.71
C HIS A 94 8.09 -16.53 0.05
N SER A 95 8.03 -17.82 -0.30
CA SER A 95 8.90 -18.84 0.29
C SER A 95 10.38 -18.63 -0.06
N ARG A 96 10.67 -17.98 -1.18
CA ARG A 96 12.03 -17.67 -1.64
C ARG A 96 12.55 -16.32 -1.15
N ALA A 97 11.72 -15.51 -0.47
CA ALA A 97 12.03 -14.12 -0.15
C ALA A 97 13.33 -13.98 0.68
N TRP A 98 13.57 -14.85 1.64
CA TRP A 98 14.84 -14.84 2.38
C TRP A 98 16.02 -15.40 1.56
N ARG A 99 15.78 -16.41 0.72
CA ARG A 99 16.83 -17.04 -0.08
C ARG A 99 17.50 -16.04 -1.03
N VAL A 100 16.76 -15.08 -1.59
CA VAL A 100 17.34 -14.07 -2.48
C VAL A 100 18.36 -13.18 -1.77
N LEU A 101 18.28 -13.05 -0.45
CA LEU A 101 19.24 -12.31 0.36
C LEU A 101 20.62 -13.00 0.46
N GLN A 102 20.71 -14.27 0.13
CA GLN A 102 21.98 -15.02 0.07
C GLN A 102 22.71 -14.83 -1.26
N GLY A 103 22.04 -14.24 -2.24
CA GLY A 103 22.62 -14.03 -3.57
C GLY A 103 23.61 -12.87 -3.64
N PRO A 104 24.50 -12.87 -4.62
CA PRO A 104 25.57 -11.85 -4.74
C PRO A 104 25.01 -10.44 -4.95
N ARG A 105 23.84 -10.29 -5.59
CA ARG A 105 23.19 -8.98 -5.76
C ARG A 105 22.79 -8.38 -4.41
N ALA A 106 22.17 -9.18 -3.54
CA ALA A 106 21.75 -8.72 -2.22
C ALA A 106 22.95 -8.35 -1.34
N GLN A 107 24.01 -9.16 -1.37
CA GLN A 107 25.24 -8.83 -0.64
C GLN A 107 25.88 -7.53 -1.14
N LYS A 108 25.95 -7.32 -2.47
CA LYS A 108 26.46 -6.06 -3.04
C LYS A 108 25.65 -4.83 -2.60
N ILE A 109 24.33 -4.97 -2.46
CA ILE A 109 23.47 -3.91 -1.92
C ILE A 109 23.80 -3.65 -0.45
N ALA A 110 23.89 -4.71 0.35
CA ALA A 110 24.21 -4.61 1.77
C ALA A 110 25.60 -3.97 2.00
N ASP A 111 26.60 -4.34 1.21
CA ASP A 111 27.95 -3.77 1.26
C ASP A 111 27.94 -2.26 0.97
N ARG A 112 27.22 -1.83 -0.08
CA ARG A 112 27.08 -0.41 -0.43
C ARG A 112 26.37 0.43 0.64
N LEU A 113 25.52 -0.21 1.42
CA LEU A 113 24.77 0.44 2.49
C LEU A 113 25.44 0.31 3.87
N GLY A 114 26.51 -0.48 3.99
CA GLY A 114 27.19 -0.74 5.25
C GLY A 114 26.39 -1.61 6.22
N LEU A 115 25.53 -2.51 5.70
CA LEU A 115 24.60 -3.32 6.49
C LEU A 115 25.17 -4.67 6.95
N GLY A 116 26.39 -5.01 6.56
CA GLY A 116 26.97 -6.32 6.80
C GLY A 116 26.35 -7.41 5.93
N ARG A 117 25.97 -8.56 6.52
CA ARG A 117 25.40 -9.67 5.77
C ARG A 117 23.93 -9.40 5.43
N ALA A 118 23.56 -9.38 4.14
CA ALA A 118 22.19 -9.10 3.68
C ALA A 118 21.15 -10.02 4.33
N SER A 119 21.42 -11.33 4.44
CA SER A 119 20.52 -12.33 5.03
C SER A 119 20.36 -12.23 6.56
N ALA A 120 21.07 -11.29 7.22
CA ALA A 120 20.97 -11.02 8.64
C ALA A 120 20.62 -9.55 8.94
N ALA A 121 20.63 -8.68 7.93
CA ALA A 121 20.38 -7.25 8.10
C ALA A 121 18.90 -6.95 8.36
N PRO A 122 18.52 -6.29 9.49
CA PRO A 122 17.11 -5.96 9.78
C PRO A 122 16.45 -5.15 8.66
N ALA A 123 17.19 -4.27 7.99
CA ALA A 123 16.71 -3.48 6.86
C ALA A 123 16.27 -4.34 5.65
N CYS A 124 16.74 -5.58 5.54
CA CYS A 124 16.32 -6.53 4.52
C CYS A 124 15.24 -7.48 5.06
N LEU A 125 15.45 -7.98 6.28
CA LEU A 125 14.58 -8.99 6.88
C LEU A 125 13.14 -8.51 7.08
N GLY A 126 12.90 -7.20 7.26
CA GLY A 126 11.59 -6.61 7.47
C GLY A 126 10.57 -6.90 6.37
N CYS A 127 11.05 -7.14 5.12
CA CYS A 127 10.21 -7.49 3.97
C CYS A 127 10.49 -8.90 3.44
N HIS A 128 11.68 -9.42 3.66
CA HIS A 128 12.11 -10.71 3.09
C HIS A 128 11.93 -11.90 4.02
N THR A 129 11.30 -11.69 5.18
CA THR A 129 10.95 -12.75 6.12
C THR A 129 9.60 -12.47 6.77
N ASP A 130 9.07 -13.47 7.45
CA ASP A 130 8.07 -13.26 8.48
C ASP A 130 8.76 -12.61 9.69
N PHE A 131 8.75 -11.27 9.73
CA PHE A 131 9.49 -10.47 10.70
C PHE A 131 8.72 -10.35 12.03
N ALA A 132 8.43 -11.51 12.63
CA ALA A 132 7.70 -11.60 13.88
C ALA A 132 8.55 -11.20 15.09
N ALA A 133 7.97 -10.44 16.02
CA ALA A 133 8.61 -10.07 17.28
C ALA A 133 8.69 -11.26 18.26
N ARG A 134 7.66 -12.13 18.28
CA ARG A 134 7.60 -13.33 19.10
C ARG A 134 7.59 -14.57 18.21
N ARG A 135 8.54 -15.49 18.45
CA ARG A 135 8.81 -16.65 17.59
C ARG A 135 8.74 -17.93 18.38
N GLY A 136 7.98 -18.89 17.86
CA GLY A 136 7.86 -20.22 18.41
C GLY A 136 9.07 -21.12 18.06
N PRO A 137 9.14 -22.32 18.64
CA PRO A 137 10.30 -23.22 18.47
C PRO A 137 10.45 -23.78 17.05
N ARG A 138 9.41 -23.74 16.22
CA ARG A 138 9.43 -24.20 14.81
C ARG A 138 9.61 -23.06 13.81
N PHE A 139 9.72 -21.83 14.31
CA PHE A 139 9.92 -20.65 13.46
C PHE A 139 11.34 -20.68 12.85
N GLN A 140 11.41 -20.51 11.53
CA GLN A 140 12.68 -20.39 10.81
C GLN A 140 12.67 -19.15 9.93
N VAL A 141 13.68 -18.31 10.07
CA VAL A 141 13.89 -17.12 9.22
C VAL A 141 14.03 -17.50 7.74
N SER A 142 14.61 -18.68 7.49
CA SER A 142 14.83 -19.23 6.14
C SER A 142 13.55 -19.59 5.39
N ASP A 143 12.41 -19.69 6.07
CA ASP A 143 11.11 -19.94 5.43
C ASP A 143 10.64 -18.72 4.60
N GLY A 144 11.34 -17.57 4.72
CA GLY A 144 10.97 -16.35 4.01
C GLY A 144 9.72 -15.71 4.60
N VAL A 145 8.80 -15.24 3.77
CA VAL A 145 7.50 -14.70 4.20
C VAL A 145 6.53 -15.87 4.38
N GLY A 146 6.46 -16.38 5.60
CA GLY A 146 5.68 -17.57 5.96
C GLY A 146 4.18 -17.33 6.08
N CYS A 147 3.45 -18.39 6.43
CA CYS A 147 1.99 -18.38 6.50
C CYS A 147 1.46 -17.29 7.45
N GLU A 148 2.07 -17.17 8.61
CA GLU A 148 1.63 -16.28 9.69
C GLU A 148 1.94 -14.80 9.41
N ALA A 149 2.83 -14.50 8.46
CA ALA A 149 3.05 -13.12 8.00
C ALA A 149 1.78 -12.50 7.39
N CYS A 150 0.94 -13.33 6.79
CA CYS A 150 -0.35 -12.94 6.21
C CYS A 150 -1.53 -13.34 7.09
N HIS A 151 -1.56 -14.59 7.60
CA HIS A 151 -2.68 -15.13 8.36
C HIS A 151 -2.70 -14.70 9.83
N GLY A 152 -1.64 -14.02 10.31
CA GLY A 152 -1.47 -13.61 11.71
C GLY A 152 -0.86 -14.73 12.56
N GLY A 153 -0.18 -14.35 13.64
CA GLY A 153 0.44 -15.29 14.58
C GLY A 153 -0.55 -16.30 15.15
N SER A 154 -0.22 -17.58 15.04
CA SER A 154 -1.16 -18.66 15.28
C SER A 154 -1.32 -19.08 16.75
N GLU A 155 -0.61 -18.44 17.68
CA GLU A 155 -0.60 -18.77 19.11
C GLU A 155 -1.99 -19.04 19.70
N ASN A 156 -2.94 -18.16 19.42
CA ASN A 156 -4.24 -18.20 20.09
C ASN A 156 -5.36 -18.88 19.28
N TRP A 157 -5.19 -19.02 17.94
CA TRP A 157 -6.23 -19.55 17.07
C TRP A 157 -5.91 -20.94 16.49
N LEU A 158 -4.67 -21.42 16.60
CA LEU A 158 -4.28 -22.69 16.00
C LEU A 158 -5.14 -23.87 16.48
N SER A 159 -5.36 -23.98 17.79
CA SER A 159 -6.15 -25.09 18.34
C SER A 159 -7.63 -25.03 17.93
N SER A 160 -8.22 -23.83 17.89
CA SER A 160 -9.60 -23.67 17.42
C SER A 160 -9.74 -23.89 15.94
N HIS A 161 -8.71 -23.60 15.15
CA HIS A 161 -8.73 -23.68 13.68
C HIS A 161 -9.06 -25.10 13.15
N TYR A 162 -8.58 -26.14 13.81
CA TYR A 162 -8.86 -27.53 13.42
C TYR A 162 -9.95 -28.22 14.25
N THR A 163 -10.61 -27.49 15.17
CA THR A 163 -11.70 -28.03 15.98
C THR A 163 -13.00 -27.95 15.18
N ALA A 164 -13.71 -29.07 15.06
CA ALA A 164 -14.91 -29.18 14.22
C ALA A 164 -16.06 -28.23 14.62
N SER A 165 -16.15 -27.85 15.92
CA SER A 165 -17.16 -26.93 16.41
C SER A 165 -16.78 -25.45 16.29
N ALA A 166 -15.53 -25.12 15.98
CA ALA A 166 -15.09 -23.74 15.88
C ALA A 166 -15.45 -23.13 14.51
N THR A 167 -15.93 -21.91 14.57
CA THR A 167 -16.27 -21.14 13.38
C THR A 167 -15.09 -20.28 12.91
N ARG A 168 -15.17 -19.77 11.67
CA ARG A 168 -14.24 -18.75 11.21
C ARG A 168 -14.24 -17.51 12.13
N GLN A 169 -15.40 -17.12 12.62
CA GLN A 169 -15.53 -15.96 13.51
C GLN A 169 -14.77 -16.16 14.83
N ASP A 170 -14.78 -17.39 15.37
CA ASP A 170 -14.01 -17.72 16.57
C ASP A 170 -12.50 -17.57 16.32
N ASN A 171 -12.02 -17.97 15.14
CA ASN A 171 -10.62 -17.84 14.77
C ASN A 171 -10.22 -16.36 14.58
N LEU A 172 -11.08 -15.55 13.94
CA LEU A 172 -10.86 -14.10 13.81
C LEU A 172 -10.82 -13.40 15.17
N ALA A 173 -11.73 -13.74 16.07
CA ALA A 173 -11.75 -13.21 17.42
C ALA A 173 -10.48 -13.58 18.23
N ARG A 174 -9.81 -14.65 17.86
CA ARG A 174 -8.53 -15.11 18.46
C ARG A 174 -7.29 -14.57 17.74
N GLY A 175 -7.45 -13.70 16.73
CA GLY A 175 -6.36 -13.01 16.08
C GLY A 175 -5.95 -13.55 14.71
N MET A 176 -6.70 -14.47 14.10
CA MET A 176 -6.52 -14.80 12.71
C MET A 176 -6.83 -13.58 11.84
N THR A 177 -6.02 -13.30 10.84
CA THR A 177 -6.20 -12.16 9.94
C THR A 177 -7.35 -12.37 8.97
N ALA A 178 -8.25 -11.40 8.83
CA ALA A 178 -9.40 -11.44 7.94
C ALA A 178 -9.01 -11.05 6.49
N LEU A 179 -8.28 -11.91 5.80
CA LEU A 179 -7.77 -11.63 4.43
C LEU A 179 -8.85 -11.57 3.34
N ASP A 180 -10.08 -11.97 3.64
CA ASP A 180 -11.26 -11.80 2.78
C ASP A 180 -11.83 -10.38 2.82
N ASP A 181 -11.43 -9.56 3.80
CA ASP A 181 -11.66 -8.12 3.79
C ASP A 181 -10.56 -7.44 2.95
N PRO A 182 -10.91 -6.74 1.85
CA PRO A 182 -9.93 -6.17 0.94
C PRO A 182 -9.06 -5.08 1.60
N ARG A 183 -9.53 -4.43 2.67
CA ARG A 183 -8.75 -3.43 3.41
C ARG A 183 -7.70 -4.09 4.29
N THR A 184 -8.05 -5.19 4.93
CA THR A 184 -7.12 -6.00 5.72
C THR A 184 -6.06 -6.62 4.81
N LEU A 185 -6.45 -7.17 3.66
CA LEU A 185 -5.55 -7.68 2.64
C LEU A 185 -4.57 -6.59 2.17
N ALA A 186 -5.09 -5.41 1.79
CA ALA A 186 -4.27 -4.27 1.39
C ALA A 186 -3.28 -3.84 2.47
N THR A 187 -3.72 -3.75 3.73
CA THR A 187 -2.85 -3.39 4.87
C THR A 187 -1.68 -4.36 5.00
N THR A 188 -1.96 -5.66 4.87
CA THR A 188 -0.97 -6.73 4.97
C THR A 188 0.06 -6.65 3.84
N CYS A 189 -0.39 -6.61 2.59
CA CYS A 189 0.49 -6.61 1.42
C CYS A 189 1.32 -5.32 1.30
N LEU A 190 0.68 -4.17 1.46
CA LEU A 190 1.33 -2.86 1.32
C LEU A 190 2.40 -2.60 2.39
N GLY A 191 2.38 -3.32 3.51
CA GLY A 191 3.41 -3.22 4.55
C GLY A 191 4.83 -3.45 4.00
N CYS A 192 4.96 -4.37 3.05
CA CYS A 192 6.22 -4.68 2.38
C CYS A 192 6.26 -4.14 0.94
N HIS A 193 5.18 -4.28 0.17
CA HIS A 193 5.15 -3.94 -1.25
C HIS A 193 5.10 -2.43 -1.57
N LEU A 194 4.81 -1.59 -0.59
CA LEU A 194 4.96 -0.14 -0.68
C LEU A 194 5.81 0.39 0.46
N GLY A 195 5.74 -0.26 1.61
CA GLY A 195 6.47 0.08 2.81
C GLY A 195 5.58 0.45 4.00
N SER A 196 6.22 0.54 5.15
CA SER A 196 5.60 0.99 6.40
C SER A 196 6.61 1.74 7.27
N ASP A 197 6.15 2.30 8.39
CA ASP A 197 7.02 2.92 9.40
C ASP A 197 7.64 1.91 10.38
N LYS A 198 7.43 0.62 10.15
CA LYS A 198 8.08 -0.43 10.93
C LYS A 198 9.56 -0.56 10.52
N PRO A 199 10.46 -0.90 11.45
CA PRO A 199 11.86 -1.08 11.14
C PRO A 199 12.08 -2.09 10.00
N GLY A 200 12.88 -1.70 9.00
CA GLY A 200 13.21 -2.54 7.85
C GLY A 200 12.12 -2.71 6.80
N GLN A 201 11.01 -1.96 6.90
CA GLN A 201 9.91 -2.03 5.93
C GLN A 201 9.78 -0.75 5.09
N PHE A 202 10.89 -0.14 4.69
CA PHE A 202 10.88 1.00 3.79
C PHE A 202 12.07 0.96 2.82
N VAL A 203 11.78 0.99 1.53
CA VAL A 203 12.80 1.05 0.46
C VAL A 203 13.00 2.50 0.07
N SER A 204 14.05 3.13 0.59
CA SER A 204 14.42 4.51 0.28
C SER A 204 15.11 4.61 -1.09
N HIS A 205 15.21 5.83 -1.62
CA HIS A 205 15.99 6.11 -2.83
C HIS A 205 17.46 5.67 -2.65
N ARG A 206 18.06 5.85 -1.46
CA ARG A 206 19.40 5.36 -1.13
C ARG A 206 19.51 3.84 -1.29
N MET A 207 18.50 3.08 -0.88
CA MET A 207 18.47 1.62 -1.04
C MET A 207 18.33 1.23 -2.52
N MET A 208 17.52 1.95 -3.29
CA MET A 208 17.42 1.75 -4.75
C MET A 208 18.72 2.11 -5.45
N SER A 209 19.40 3.19 -5.09
CA SER A 209 20.71 3.56 -5.64
C SER A 209 21.81 2.55 -5.35
N ALA A 210 21.66 1.79 -4.26
CA ALA A 210 22.54 0.66 -3.95
C ALA A 210 22.26 -0.57 -4.82
N GLY A 211 21.12 -0.61 -5.54
CA GLY A 211 20.77 -1.68 -6.49
C GLY A 211 19.51 -2.46 -6.17
N HIS A 212 18.76 -2.07 -5.12
CA HIS A 212 17.44 -2.65 -4.85
C HIS A 212 16.46 -2.25 -5.96
N PRO A 213 15.68 -3.18 -6.51
CA PRO A 213 14.68 -2.82 -7.51
C PRO A 213 13.59 -1.92 -6.92
N ARG A 214 13.00 -1.07 -7.76
CA ARG A 214 11.78 -0.36 -7.39
C ARG A 214 10.66 -1.37 -7.11
N LEU A 215 9.82 -1.04 -6.13
CA LEU A 215 8.60 -1.79 -5.85
C LEU A 215 7.49 -1.23 -6.76
N SER A 216 6.99 -2.07 -7.67
CA SER A 216 5.76 -1.81 -8.42
C SER A 216 4.75 -2.85 -7.98
N PHE A 217 3.57 -2.40 -7.56
CA PHE A 217 2.59 -3.28 -6.93
C PHE A 217 1.17 -2.84 -7.27
N GLU A 218 0.34 -3.82 -7.62
CA GLU A 218 -1.11 -3.68 -7.73
C GLU A 218 -1.76 -4.85 -6.98
N LEU A 219 -2.69 -4.55 -6.09
CA LEU A 219 -3.16 -5.49 -5.07
C LEU A 219 -3.83 -6.73 -5.66
N ASP A 220 -4.76 -6.57 -6.61
CA ASP A 220 -5.51 -7.71 -7.15
C ASP A 220 -4.65 -8.57 -8.06
N LEU A 221 -3.85 -7.94 -8.91
CA LEU A 221 -2.93 -8.64 -9.82
C LEU A 221 -1.93 -9.48 -9.02
N PHE A 222 -1.26 -8.88 -8.04
CA PHE A 222 -0.27 -9.59 -7.22
C PHE A 222 -0.89 -10.64 -6.32
N ASN A 223 -2.10 -10.39 -5.80
CA ASN A 223 -2.86 -11.39 -5.07
C ASN A 223 -3.19 -12.61 -5.96
N SER A 224 -3.47 -12.38 -7.24
CA SER A 224 -3.70 -13.47 -8.21
C SER A 224 -2.44 -14.31 -8.46
N PHE A 225 -1.26 -13.69 -8.49
CA PHE A 225 0.02 -14.38 -8.69
C PHE A 225 0.44 -15.24 -7.49
N GLN A 226 0.20 -14.74 -6.28
CA GLN A 226 0.60 -15.46 -5.06
C GLN A 226 -0.47 -16.46 -4.57
N ARG A 227 -1.55 -16.66 -5.32
CA ARG A 227 -2.65 -17.53 -4.92
C ARG A 227 -2.18 -18.97 -4.70
N HIS A 228 -2.35 -19.43 -3.47
CA HIS A 228 -2.06 -20.80 -3.05
C HIS A 228 -3.31 -21.53 -2.56
N HIS A 229 -4.49 -20.95 -2.77
CA HIS A 229 -5.81 -21.52 -2.54
C HIS A 229 -6.60 -21.57 -3.84
N ASP A 230 -7.36 -22.62 -4.06
CA ASP A 230 -8.34 -22.67 -5.13
C ASP A 230 -9.55 -21.80 -4.75
N VAL A 231 -9.86 -20.80 -5.56
CA VAL A 231 -11.07 -19.99 -5.44
C VAL A 231 -12.08 -20.47 -6.48
N ASP A 232 -12.60 -21.67 -6.22
CA ASP A 232 -13.60 -22.34 -7.05
C ASP A 232 -15.04 -22.10 -6.52
N ALA A 233 -16.02 -22.75 -7.14
CA ALA A 233 -17.42 -22.61 -6.74
C ALA A 233 -17.66 -23.06 -5.29
N ASP A 234 -16.98 -24.11 -4.84
CA ASP A 234 -17.06 -24.58 -3.46
C ASP A 234 -16.51 -23.57 -2.46
N TYR A 235 -15.36 -22.96 -2.78
CA TYR A 235 -14.80 -21.87 -1.96
C TYR A 235 -15.77 -20.69 -1.84
N LEU A 236 -16.35 -20.25 -2.97
CA LEU A 236 -17.27 -19.11 -3.02
C LEU A 236 -18.59 -19.35 -2.30
N GLN A 237 -19.03 -20.60 -2.16
CA GLN A 237 -20.21 -20.94 -1.34
C GLN A 237 -19.96 -20.79 0.15
N ARG A 238 -18.75 -21.01 0.61
CA ARG A 238 -18.39 -21.05 2.04
C ARG A 238 -17.67 -19.81 2.53
N LYS A 239 -17.02 -19.07 1.65
CA LYS A 239 -16.18 -17.92 1.98
C LYS A 239 -16.51 -16.72 1.13
N ARG A 240 -16.28 -15.54 1.69
CA ARG A 240 -16.47 -14.30 0.96
C ARG A 240 -15.29 -14.04 0.04
N SER A 241 -15.59 -13.45 -1.11
CA SER A 241 -14.60 -12.85 -2.02
C SER A 241 -15.07 -11.45 -2.37
N ALA A 242 -14.20 -10.47 -2.24
CA ALA A 242 -14.50 -9.08 -2.56
C ALA A 242 -14.65 -8.83 -4.07
N GLY A 243 -14.14 -9.76 -4.90
CA GLY A 243 -14.03 -9.60 -6.35
C GLY A 243 -12.88 -8.69 -6.77
N GLY A 244 -12.34 -8.93 -7.97
CA GLY A 244 -11.12 -8.27 -8.44
C GLY A 244 -11.21 -6.75 -8.49
N VAL A 245 -12.30 -6.18 -9.01
CA VAL A 245 -12.45 -4.73 -9.12
C VAL A 245 -12.52 -4.05 -7.75
N THR A 246 -13.21 -4.66 -6.78
CA THR A 246 -13.26 -4.13 -5.40
C THR A 246 -11.86 -4.20 -4.77
N THR A 247 -11.16 -5.33 -4.91
CA THR A 247 -9.79 -5.51 -4.41
C THR A 247 -8.85 -4.47 -5.01
N TRP A 248 -8.91 -4.27 -6.33
CA TRP A 248 -8.15 -3.26 -7.05
C TRP A 248 -8.44 -1.85 -6.54
N ALA A 249 -9.70 -1.42 -6.48
CA ALA A 249 -10.08 -0.06 -6.10
C ALA A 249 -9.71 0.26 -4.64
N VAL A 250 -9.91 -0.70 -3.73
CA VAL A 250 -9.45 -0.60 -2.34
C VAL A 250 -7.93 -0.55 -2.28
N GLY A 251 -7.24 -1.38 -3.06
CA GLY A 251 -5.78 -1.39 -3.17
C GLY A 251 -5.22 -0.03 -3.59
N GLN A 252 -5.79 0.61 -4.62
CA GLN A 252 -5.39 1.95 -5.07
C GLN A 252 -5.59 3.00 -3.97
N SER A 253 -6.73 2.95 -3.28
CA SER A 253 -7.04 3.89 -2.19
C SER A 253 -6.06 3.76 -1.03
N MET A 254 -5.77 2.53 -0.62
CA MET A 254 -4.90 2.27 0.53
C MET A 254 -3.42 2.44 0.19
N ALA A 255 -3.02 2.22 -1.06
CA ALA A 255 -1.67 2.55 -1.54
C ALA A 255 -1.43 4.07 -1.49
N LEU A 256 -2.40 4.88 -1.93
CA LEU A 256 -2.34 6.33 -1.79
C LEU A 256 -2.28 6.76 -0.33
N GLU A 257 -3.19 6.24 0.52
CA GLU A 257 -3.18 6.52 1.96
C GLU A 257 -1.81 6.22 2.57
N ARG A 258 -1.23 5.08 2.23
CA ARG A 258 0.07 4.64 2.73
C ARG A 258 1.19 5.56 2.25
N SER A 259 1.22 5.89 0.96
CA SER A 259 2.21 6.78 0.36
C SER A 259 2.21 8.16 1.03
N LEU A 260 1.03 8.79 1.19
CA LEU A 260 0.87 10.08 1.84
C LEU A 260 1.23 10.05 3.34
N THR A 261 0.93 8.93 4.01
CA THR A 261 1.33 8.71 5.41
C THR A 261 2.85 8.64 5.54
N LEU A 262 3.52 7.86 4.70
CA LEU A 262 4.99 7.74 4.71
C LEU A 262 5.67 9.04 4.31
N TYR A 263 5.13 9.76 3.33
CA TYR A 263 5.59 11.10 2.92
C TYR A 263 5.66 12.07 4.10
N SER A 264 4.69 12.00 5.01
CA SER A 264 4.58 12.90 6.16
C SER A 264 5.41 12.45 7.38
N LYS A 265 5.94 11.22 7.38
CA LYS A 265 6.73 10.65 8.50
C LYS A 265 8.22 11.00 8.40
N PRO A 266 8.99 10.88 9.51
CA PRO A 266 10.44 11.07 9.49
C PRO A 266 11.18 10.24 8.45
N LEU A 267 10.75 9.00 8.19
CA LEU A 267 11.30 8.13 7.14
C LEU A 267 11.20 8.74 5.73
N GLY A 268 10.14 9.49 5.45
CA GLY A 268 9.98 10.23 4.20
C GLY A 268 10.80 11.50 4.12
N GLN A 269 11.69 11.74 5.07
CA GLN A 269 12.42 13.00 5.25
C GLN A 269 13.92 12.77 5.49
N ASP A 270 14.41 11.53 5.38
CA ASP A 270 15.81 11.18 5.60
C ASP A 270 16.69 11.76 4.49
N GLY A 271 17.56 12.70 4.87
CA GLY A 271 18.49 13.40 4.00
C GLY A 271 17.87 14.60 3.29
N VAL A 272 17.20 14.40 2.17
CA VAL A 272 16.54 15.45 1.38
C VAL A 272 15.03 15.35 1.53
N PHE A 273 14.38 16.42 1.92
CA PHE A 273 12.91 16.44 1.97
C PHE A 273 12.33 17.01 0.66
N PRO A 274 11.29 16.35 0.14
CA PRO A 274 10.84 15.01 0.50
C PRO A 274 11.81 13.92 0.00
N GLU A 275 11.73 12.72 0.58
CA GLU A 275 12.56 11.60 0.15
C GLU A 275 12.26 11.27 -1.32
N LEU A 276 13.31 11.05 -2.12
CA LEU A 276 13.21 11.02 -3.58
C LEU A 276 12.39 9.84 -4.12
N VAL A 277 12.16 8.79 -3.32
CA VAL A 277 11.30 7.65 -3.70
C VAL A 277 9.86 8.06 -4.03
N PHE A 278 9.40 9.20 -3.51
CA PHE A 278 8.04 9.70 -3.76
C PHE A 278 7.87 10.40 -5.10
N PHE A 279 8.94 10.57 -5.88
CA PHE A 279 8.89 11.23 -7.16
C PHE A 279 9.06 10.27 -8.33
N ASP A 280 8.59 10.67 -9.50
CA ASP A 280 8.81 9.94 -10.73
C ASP A 280 10.30 9.81 -11.05
N CYS A 281 10.74 8.56 -11.19
CA CYS A 281 12.16 8.25 -11.42
C CYS A 281 12.66 8.83 -12.73
N GLN A 282 11.84 8.79 -13.79
CA GLN A 282 12.26 9.17 -15.13
C GLN A 282 12.39 10.69 -15.27
N SER A 283 11.75 11.48 -14.40
CA SER A 283 11.95 12.93 -14.41
C SER A 283 13.41 13.34 -14.14
N CYS A 284 14.16 12.47 -13.41
CA CYS A 284 15.59 12.66 -13.13
C CYS A 284 16.48 11.65 -13.88
N HIS A 285 16.08 10.36 -13.94
CA HIS A 285 16.85 9.26 -14.54
C HIS A 285 16.47 9.02 -16.02
N ARG A 286 16.60 10.04 -16.85
CA ARG A 286 16.37 9.96 -18.29
C ARG A 286 17.63 10.31 -19.06
N ALA A 287 17.73 9.79 -20.28
CA ALA A 287 18.77 10.24 -21.20
C ALA A 287 18.58 11.73 -21.50
N ILE A 288 19.64 12.51 -21.38
CA ILE A 288 19.69 13.90 -21.83
C ILE A 288 20.06 13.85 -23.32
N SER A 289 19.25 14.48 -24.15
CA SER A 289 19.48 14.55 -25.60
C SER A 289 19.20 15.95 -26.09
N ASP A 290 20.06 16.45 -26.98
CA ASP A 290 19.84 17.70 -27.68
C ASP A 290 18.87 17.54 -28.86
N ASP A 291 18.49 16.30 -29.18
CA ASP A 291 17.48 16.01 -30.22
C ASP A 291 16.09 16.37 -29.68
N PRO A 292 15.38 17.37 -30.24
CA PRO A 292 14.04 17.76 -29.85
C PRO A 292 13.01 16.61 -29.94
N ALA A 293 13.24 15.64 -30.82
CA ALA A 293 12.37 14.47 -30.98
C ALA A 293 12.56 13.44 -29.86
N ALA A 294 13.75 13.38 -29.27
CA ALA A 294 14.06 12.52 -28.12
C ALA A 294 13.69 13.17 -26.79
N THR A 295 13.36 14.48 -26.79
CA THR A 295 13.00 15.21 -25.57
C THR A 295 11.58 14.85 -25.15
N VAL A 296 11.43 14.20 -24.00
CA VAL A 296 10.11 13.98 -23.39
C VAL A 296 9.51 15.34 -23.03
N ARG A 297 8.52 15.75 -23.79
CA ARG A 297 7.78 16.98 -23.51
C ARG A 297 6.77 16.66 -22.40
N PHE A 298 7.04 17.15 -21.21
CA PHE A 298 6.04 17.18 -20.15
C PHE A 298 4.98 18.23 -20.54
N GLY A 299 3.87 17.77 -21.09
CA GLY A 299 2.72 18.65 -21.35
C GLY A 299 2.15 19.18 -20.05
N ALA A 300 1.67 20.43 -20.08
CA ALA A 300 0.94 20.98 -18.94
C ALA A 300 -0.27 20.08 -18.64
N ASN A 301 -0.34 19.55 -17.42
CA ASN A 301 -1.47 18.79 -16.92
C ASN A 301 -2.21 19.59 -15.85
N PRO A 302 -3.41 20.15 -16.15
CA PRO A 302 -4.17 20.93 -15.17
C PRO A 302 -4.57 20.12 -13.91
N ALA A 303 -4.60 18.80 -14.00
CA ALA A 303 -4.83 17.93 -12.85
C ALA A 303 -3.57 17.78 -11.95
N ARG A 304 -2.41 18.16 -12.47
CA ARG A 304 -1.09 18.11 -11.80
C ARG A 304 -0.39 19.45 -11.94
N PRO A 305 -0.81 20.49 -11.21
CA PRO A 305 -0.19 21.82 -11.29
C PRO A 305 1.18 21.82 -10.59
N ILE A 306 2.17 21.22 -11.26
CA ILE A 306 3.53 21.09 -10.74
C ILE A 306 4.32 22.34 -11.11
N PRO A 307 4.97 23.02 -10.14
CA PRO A 307 5.82 24.15 -10.41
C PRO A 307 7.04 23.79 -11.26
N TRP A 308 7.53 24.74 -12.04
CA TRP A 308 8.76 24.58 -12.81
C TRP A 308 9.94 24.16 -11.91
N GLY A 309 10.72 23.17 -12.36
CA GLY A 309 11.87 22.67 -11.62
C GLY A 309 11.54 21.61 -10.56
N MET A 310 10.27 21.34 -10.30
CA MET A 310 9.84 20.31 -9.39
C MET A 310 9.56 18.99 -10.13
N PRO A 311 10.14 17.83 -9.72
CA PRO A 311 9.78 16.55 -10.29
C PRO A 311 8.33 16.17 -9.94
N PRO A 312 7.61 15.46 -10.81
CA PRO A 312 6.28 14.98 -10.50
C PRO A 312 6.29 14.01 -9.31
N TYR A 313 5.34 14.18 -8.40
CA TYR A 313 5.05 13.17 -7.38
C TYR A 313 4.51 11.90 -8.05
N ASN A 314 4.78 10.72 -7.47
CA ASN A 314 4.22 9.43 -7.90
C ASN A 314 2.71 9.40 -7.62
N ASP A 315 1.93 9.89 -8.57
CA ASP A 315 0.48 10.05 -8.44
C ASP A 315 -0.34 8.99 -9.20
N GLU A 316 0.30 7.92 -9.61
CA GLU A 316 -0.34 6.81 -10.34
C GLU A 316 -1.60 6.30 -9.65
N ASN A 317 -1.55 6.17 -8.31
CA ASN A 317 -2.73 5.77 -7.53
C ASN A 317 -3.81 6.87 -7.52
N MET A 318 -3.44 8.16 -7.54
CA MET A 318 -4.42 9.26 -7.59
C MET A 318 -5.22 9.23 -8.89
N ILE A 319 -4.56 9.00 -10.03
CA ILE A 319 -5.20 8.99 -11.35
C ILE A 319 -6.15 7.80 -11.47
N LEU A 320 -5.69 6.61 -11.08
CA LEU A 320 -6.51 5.39 -11.10
C LEU A 320 -7.68 5.46 -10.13
N LEU A 321 -7.44 6.02 -8.94
CA LEU A 321 -8.48 6.23 -7.93
C LEU A 321 -9.53 7.23 -8.39
N SER A 322 -9.13 8.31 -9.08
CA SER A 322 -10.05 9.26 -9.72
C SER A 322 -10.96 8.55 -10.73
N ALA A 323 -10.43 7.64 -11.55
CA ALA A 323 -11.25 6.87 -12.50
C ALA A 323 -12.30 6.01 -11.79
N ALA A 324 -11.91 5.31 -10.73
CA ALA A 324 -12.83 4.52 -9.91
C ALA A 324 -13.88 5.40 -9.20
N ALA A 325 -13.45 6.53 -8.63
CA ALA A 325 -14.31 7.44 -7.88
C ALA A 325 -15.40 8.07 -8.77
N ARG A 326 -15.06 8.51 -9.98
CA ARG A 326 -16.03 9.08 -10.94
C ARG A 326 -17.20 8.13 -11.25
N VAL A 327 -16.94 6.83 -11.23
CA VAL A 327 -17.96 5.81 -11.51
C VAL A 327 -18.68 5.37 -10.24
N ALA A 328 -17.93 5.14 -9.16
CA ALA A 328 -18.43 4.41 -8.00
C ALA A 328 -18.70 5.29 -6.75
N ALA A 329 -18.20 6.53 -6.76
CA ALA A 329 -18.35 7.50 -5.66
C ALA A 329 -18.31 8.94 -6.20
N PRO A 330 -19.21 9.32 -7.13
CA PRO A 330 -19.18 10.64 -7.79
C PRO A 330 -19.30 11.81 -6.80
N ASP A 331 -19.97 11.61 -5.68
CA ASP A 331 -20.06 12.55 -4.57
C ASP A 331 -18.70 12.86 -3.92
N LEU A 332 -17.77 11.91 -3.89
CA LEU A 332 -16.42 12.08 -3.36
C LEU A 332 -15.42 12.49 -4.45
N ALA A 333 -15.67 12.15 -5.71
CA ALA A 333 -14.70 12.30 -6.80
C ALA A 333 -14.28 13.78 -7.00
N THR A 334 -15.21 14.71 -7.01
CA THR A 334 -14.93 16.15 -7.23
C THR A 334 -14.01 16.71 -6.14
N ARG A 335 -14.30 16.37 -4.86
CA ARG A 335 -13.46 16.79 -3.73
C ARG A 335 -12.06 16.16 -3.82
N PHE A 336 -12.01 14.86 -4.02
CA PHE A 336 -10.74 14.13 -4.16
C PHE A 336 -9.84 14.73 -5.27
N GLU A 337 -10.42 15.07 -6.44
CA GLU A 337 -9.68 15.68 -7.53
C GLU A 337 -9.22 17.12 -7.20
N ALA A 338 -10.04 17.88 -6.47
CA ALA A 338 -9.66 19.22 -6.02
C ALA A 338 -8.49 19.15 -5.01
N ASP A 339 -8.56 18.24 -4.04
CA ASP A 339 -7.54 18.07 -3.02
C ASP A 339 -6.25 17.45 -3.58
N SER A 340 -6.35 16.59 -4.61
CA SER A 340 -5.20 16.12 -5.39
C SER A 340 -4.46 17.28 -6.08
N ARG A 341 -5.20 18.20 -6.72
CA ARG A 341 -4.60 19.40 -7.31
C ARG A 341 -3.97 20.32 -6.26
N ALA A 342 -4.63 20.48 -5.11
CA ALA A 342 -4.12 21.29 -4.00
C ALA A 342 -2.81 20.71 -3.46
N PHE A 343 -2.70 19.40 -3.32
CA PHE A 343 -1.48 18.71 -2.92
C PHE A 343 -0.34 18.98 -3.91
N HIS A 344 -0.55 18.77 -5.20
CA HIS A 344 0.47 19.05 -6.23
C HIS A 344 0.93 20.51 -6.21
N SER A 345 0.00 21.46 -6.05
CA SER A 345 0.33 22.88 -5.92
C SER A 345 1.15 23.18 -4.65
N ALA A 346 0.89 22.48 -3.56
CA ALA A 346 1.57 22.67 -2.29
C ALA A 346 3.01 22.15 -2.31
N LEU A 347 3.30 21.08 -3.07
CA LEU A 347 4.63 20.47 -3.18
C LEU A 347 5.72 21.49 -3.55
N GLY A 348 5.42 22.47 -4.40
CA GLY A 348 6.37 23.48 -4.85
C GLY A 348 6.44 24.74 -4.01
N ARG A 349 5.67 24.85 -2.94
CA ARG A 349 5.63 26.05 -2.09
C ARG A 349 6.45 25.89 -0.82
N ASP A 350 6.04 25.00 0.04
CA ASP A 350 6.72 24.76 1.32
C ASP A 350 6.35 23.40 1.90
N ARG A 351 7.20 22.91 2.80
CA ARG A 351 7.05 21.61 3.46
C ARG A 351 5.78 21.51 4.30
N THR A 352 5.47 22.54 5.09
CA THR A 352 4.33 22.51 6.02
C THR A 352 3.03 22.45 5.26
N GLY A 353 2.88 23.27 4.20
CA GLY A 353 1.72 23.26 3.33
C GLY A 353 1.56 21.93 2.57
N ALA A 354 2.66 21.33 2.10
CA ALA A 354 2.64 20.04 1.44
C ALA A 354 2.18 18.92 2.38
N ILE A 355 2.69 18.87 3.62
CA ILE A 355 2.26 17.90 4.63
C ILE A 355 0.79 18.10 5.01
N ALA A 356 0.34 19.34 5.17
CA ALA A 356 -1.06 19.63 5.46
C ALA A 356 -1.99 19.19 4.32
N ALA A 357 -1.63 19.48 3.07
CA ALA A 357 -2.40 19.03 1.90
C ALA A 357 -2.39 17.50 1.76
N ALA A 358 -1.27 16.84 2.06
CA ALA A 358 -1.19 15.38 2.10
C ALA A 358 -2.15 14.78 3.15
N ALA A 359 -2.31 15.40 4.31
CA ALA A 359 -3.22 14.94 5.36
C ALA A 359 -4.70 15.04 4.93
N VAL A 360 -5.08 16.12 4.22
CA VAL A 360 -6.42 16.28 3.65
C VAL A 360 -6.70 15.20 2.61
N LEU A 361 -5.81 15.05 1.64
CA LEU A 361 -5.96 14.04 0.58
C LEU A 361 -5.94 12.59 1.14
N ASN A 362 -5.20 12.34 2.23
CA ASN A 362 -5.22 11.08 2.96
C ASN A 362 -6.62 10.75 3.51
N THR A 363 -7.33 11.77 4.03
CA THR A 363 -8.72 11.61 4.50
C THR A 363 -9.65 11.20 3.38
N ASP A 364 -9.48 11.76 2.19
CA ASP A 364 -10.27 11.38 1.01
C ASP A 364 -9.96 9.95 0.54
N ALA A 365 -8.69 9.57 0.52
CA ALA A 365 -8.29 8.20 0.19
C ALA A 365 -8.95 7.17 1.13
N ARG A 366 -9.00 7.46 2.44
CA ARG A 366 -9.70 6.63 3.44
C ARG A 366 -11.20 6.55 3.20
N ALA A 367 -11.84 7.68 2.87
CA ALA A 367 -13.27 7.72 2.57
C ALA A 367 -13.60 6.88 1.32
N LEU A 368 -12.79 6.97 0.28
CA LEU A 368 -12.92 6.17 -0.94
C LEU A 368 -12.68 4.67 -0.66
N SER A 369 -11.67 4.33 0.12
CA SER A 369 -11.42 2.94 0.54
C SER A 369 -12.62 2.33 1.26
N ALA A 370 -13.22 3.08 2.20
CA ALA A 370 -14.42 2.63 2.91
C ALA A 370 -15.63 2.46 1.97
N ARG A 371 -15.83 3.41 1.04
CA ARG A 371 -16.89 3.35 0.03
C ARG A 371 -16.74 2.13 -0.88
N PHE A 372 -15.55 1.84 -1.36
CA PHE A 372 -15.30 0.73 -2.28
C PHE A 372 -15.36 -0.63 -1.58
N ALA A 373 -14.88 -0.74 -0.34
CA ALA A 373 -14.98 -1.98 0.44
C ALA A 373 -16.44 -2.36 0.76
N GLY A 374 -17.32 -1.37 0.85
CA GLY A 374 -18.75 -1.56 1.15
C GLY A 374 -19.64 -1.84 -0.06
N ARG A 375 -19.07 -1.94 -1.29
CA ARG A 375 -19.88 -2.18 -2.50
C ARG A 375 -19.23 -3.17 -3.45
N GLY A 376 -20.08 -3.84 -4.25
CA GLY A 376 -19.64 -4.56 -5.45
C GLY A 376 -19.58 -3.65 -6.66
N PHE A 377 -18.82 -4.06 -7.69
CA PHE A 377 -18.75 -3.41 -8.98
C PHE A 377 -19.42 -4.28 -10.04
N SER A 378 -20.41 -3.73 -10.73
CA SER A 378 -21.04 -4.40 -11.86
C SER A 378 -20.08 -4.43 -13.07
N SER A 379 -20.40 -5.28 -14.05
CA SER A 379 -19.67 -5.29 -15.32
C SER A 379 -19.76 -3.94 -16.06
N GLY A 380 -20.90 -3.26 -15.96
CA GLY A 380 -21.07 -1.91 -16.49
C GLY A 380 -20.18 -0.87 -15.80
N ASP A 381 -20.00 -0.95 -14.47
CA ASP A 381 -19.03 -0.11 -13.74
C ASP A 381 -17.62 -0.42 -14.21
N THR A 382 -17.27 -1.71 -14.34
CA THR A 382 -15.93 -2.16 -14.73
C THR A 382 -15.59 -1.67 -16.14
N VAL A 383 -16.50 -1.75 -17.09
CA VAL A 383 -16.33 -1.21 -18.48
C VAL A 383 -16.07 0.30 -18.43
N LYS A 384 -16.90 1.04 -17.68
CA LYS A 384 -16.74 2.51 -17.56
C LYS A 384 -15.38 2.88 -16.97
N ILE A 385 -14.97 2.22 -15.89
CA ILE A 385 -13.66 2.45 -15.25
C ILE A 385 -12.54 2.13 -16.26
N LEU A 386 -12.59 0.98 -16.92
CA LEU A 386 -11.58 0.58 -17.89
C LEU A 386 -11.46 1.59 -19.06
N LYS A 387 -12.60 2.08 -19.58
CA LYS A 387 -12.60 3.12 -20.63
C LYS A 387 -11.95 4.43 -20.15
N ILE A 388 -12.22 4.84 -18.90
CA ILE A 388 -11.58 6.04 -18.30
C ILE A 388 -10.10 5.82 -18.14
N VAL A 389 -9.65 4.69 -17.58
CA VAL A 389 -8.23 4.37 -17.39
C VAL A 389 -7.50 4.33 -18.73
N LEU A 390 -8.06 3.69 -19.77
CA LEU A 390 -7.50 3.69 -21.12
C LEU A 390 -7.43 5.10 -21.71
N GLY A 391 -8.47 5.91 -21.55
CA GLY A 391 -8.49 7.30 -21.99
C GLY A 391 -7.41 8.16 -21.33
N ASP A 392 -7.27 8.04 -20.01
CA ASP A 392 -6.26 8.75 -19.24
C ASP A 392 -4.83 8.28 -19.62
N ALA A 393 -4.60 6.97 -19.77
CA ALA A 393 -3.30 6.40 -20.17
C ALA A 393 -2.88 6.82 -21.59
N LEU A 394 -3.82 7.11 -22.48
CA LEU A 394 -3.56 7.61 -23.84
C LEU A 394 -3.42 9.13 -23.90
N SER A 395 -3.72 9.83 -22.82
CA SER A 395 -3.63 11.28 -22.70
C SER A 395 -2.29 11.74 -22.11
N ALA A 396 -2.12 13.05 -21.98
CA ALA A 396 -0.98 13.66 -21.29
C ALA A 396 -0.95 13.41 -19.77
N ARG A 397 -1.99 12.80 -19.17
CA ARG A 397 -2.05 12.49 -17.74
C ARG A 397 -1.05 11.43 -17.31
N TYR A 398 -0.80 10.44 -18.18
CA TYR A 398 0.20 9.37 -17.98
C TYR A 398 1.39 9.57 -18.89
N THR A 399 2.18 10.59 -18.62
CA THR A 399 3.41 10.88 -19.39
C THR A 399 4.65 10.25 -18.78
N ASP A 400 4.57 9.83 -17.53
CA ASP A 400 5.67 9.26 -16.77
C ASP A 400 5.65 7.71 -16.80
N TYR A 401 6.82 7.16 -16.52
CA TYR A 401 7.04 5.71 -16.49
C TYR A 401 6.16 5.01 -15.42
N THR A 402 6.09 5.59 -14.23
CA THR A 402 5.39 5.00 -13.08
C THR A 402 3.90 4.89 -13.35
N GLY A 403 3.30 5.98 -13.86
CA GLY A 403 1.91 5.97 -14.29
C GLY A 403 1.63 4.92 -15.37
N GLY A 404 2.55 4.77 -16.34
CA GLY A 404 2.45 3.75 -17.38
C GLY A 404 2.43 2.33 -16.82
N VAL A 405 3.32 2.01 -15.86
CA VAL A 405 3.37 0.70 -15.19
C VAL A 405 2.05 0.40 -14.45
N GLN A 406 1.55 1.36 -13.68
CA GLN A 406 0.29 1.17 -12.94
C GLN A 406 -0.92 1.08 -13.87
N ALA A 407 -0.95 1.85 -14.94
CA ALA A 407 -2.05 1.82 -15.91
C ALA A 407 -2.15 0.44 -16.59
N VAL A 408 -1.03 -0.15 -17.02
CA VAL A 408 -1.10 -1.48 -17.68
C VAL A 408 -1.54 -2.57 -16.70
N MET A 409 -1.08 -2.54 -15.44
CA MET A 409 -1.54 -3.47 -14.41
C MET A 409 -3.05 -3.31 -14.14
N ALA A 410 -3.54 -2.08 -14.01
CA ALA A 410 -4.96 -1.82 -13.84
C ALA A 410 -5.82 -2.29 -15.02
N ILE A 411 -5.34 -2.08 -16.25
CA ILE A 411 -6.04 -2.52 -17.47
C ILE A 411 -6.13 -4.05 -17.51
N ASP A 412 -5.06 -4.75 -17.16
CA ASP A 412 -5.03 -6.22 -17.11
C ASP A 412 -5.99 -6.77 -16.03
N THR A 413 -5.95 -6.19 -14.82
CA THR A 413 -6.88 -6.52 -13.73
C THR A 413 -8.34 -6.29 -14.13
N LEU A 414 -8.67 -5.13 -14.70
CA LEU A 414 -10.05 -4.80 -15.08
C LEU A 414 -10.54 -5.68 -16.24
N LEU A 415 -9.69 -5.99 -17.22
CA LEU A 415 -10.04 -6.94 -18.29
C LEU A 415 -10.27 -8.36 -17.73
N THR A 416 -9.42 -8.80 -16.81
CA THR A 416 -9.56 -10.09 -16.13
C THR A 416 -10.86 -10.15 -15.34
N ALA A 417 -11.22 -9.07 -14.65
CA ALA A 417 -12.50 -8.97 -13.95
C ALA A 417 -13.71 -9.02 -14.91
N LEU A 418 -13.65 -8.37 -16.08
CA LEU A 418 -14.72 -8.45 -17.09
C LEU A 418 -14.91 -9.88 -17.61
N VAL A 419 -13.82 -10.64 -17.77
CA VAL A 419 -13.93 -12.06 -18.14
C VAL A 419 -14.58 -12.86 -17.01
N ALA A 420 -14.17 -12.64 -15.76
CA ALA A 420 -14.75 -13.32 -14.60
C ALA A 420 -16.24 -12.97 -14.39
N GLN A 421 -16.63 -11.76 -14.74
CA GLN A 421 -18.03 -11.28 -14.71
C GLN A 421 -18.87 -11.76 -15.92
N GLY A 422 -18.28 -12.48 -16.88
CA GLY A 422 -18.94 -12.93 -18.10
C GLY A 422 -19.25 -11.85 -19.12
N ALA A 423 -18.77 -10.61 -18.93
CA ALA A 423 -19.02 -9.49 -19.83
C ALA A 423 -18.13 -9.51 -21.08
N VAL A 424 -16.97 -10.16 -21.01
CA VAL A 424 -16.04 -10.38 -22.12
C VAL A 424 -15.70 -11.86 -22.19
N SER A 425 -15.82 -12.48 -23.37
CA SER A 425 -15.46 -13.88 -23.52
C SER A 425 -13.94 -14.08 -23.42
N PRO A 426 -13.45 -15.23 -22.96
CA PRO A 426 -12.01 -15.54 -22.95
C PRO A 426 -11.34 -15.41 -24.32
N ALA A 427 -12.04 -15.75 -25.39
CA ALA A 427 -11.56 -15.63 -26.76
C ALA A 427 -11.37 -14.16 -27.15
N ALA A 428 -12.33 -13.29 -26.86
CA ALA A 428 -12.22 -11.84 -27.13
C ALA A 428 -11.11 -11.20 -26.29
N ALA A 429 -10.97 -11.58 -25.01
CA ALA A 429 -9.91 -11.10 -24.13
C ALA A 429 -8.51 -11.51 -24.63
N SER A 430 -8.34 -12.67 -25.24
CA SER A 430 -7.05 -13.20 -25.73
C SER A 430 -6.35 -12.24 -26.70
N GLY A 431 -7.10 -11.59 -27.59
CA GLY A 431 -6.56 -10.57 -28.51
C GLY A 431 -6.01 -9.36 -27.75
N MET A 432 -6.79 -8.82 -26.83
CA MET A 432 -6.40 -7.67 -26.01
C MET A 432 -5.23 -8.00 -25.08
N ARG A 433 -5.14 -9.21 -24.53
CA ARG A 433 -4.01 -9.64 -23.69
C ARG A 433 -2.67 -9.64 -24.41
N ARG A 434 -2.64 -9.95 -25.71
CA ARG A 434 -1.40 -9.81 -26.52
C ARG A 434 -0.95 -8.35 -26.59
N ASP A 435 -1.88 -7.43 -26.75
CA ASP A 435 -1.55 -6.00 -26.77
C ASP A 435 -1.18 -5.47 -25.37
N ILE A 436 -1.78 -5.98 -24.29
CA ILE A 436 -1.39 -5.69 -22.91
C ILE A 436 0.05 -6.18 -22.66
N GLU A 437 0.43 -7.35 -23.15
CA GLU A 437 1.81 -7.85 -23.05
C GLU A 437 2.81 -6.91 -23.76
N LEU A 438 2.47 -6.37 -24.92
CA LEU A 438 3.29 -5.37 -25.61
C LEU A 438 3.39 -4.07 -24.80
N ALA A 439 2.34 -3.68 -24.10
CA ALA A 439 2.37 -2.54 -23.18
C ALA A 439 3.27 -2.80 -21.97
N TYR A 440 3.24 -4.00 -21.37
CA TYR A 440 4.18 -4.41 -20.31
C TYR A 440 5.63 -4.38 -20.77
N GLN A 441 5.91 -4.85 -21.99
CA GLN A 441 7.27 -4.79 -22.57
C GLN A 441 7.75 -3.35 -22.74
N ALA A 442 6.87 -2.42 -23.12
CA ALA A 442 7.21 -1.00 -23.28
C ALA A 442 7.55 -0.31 -21.93
N VAL A 443 7.02 -0.81 -20.81
CA VAL A 443 7.26 -0.27 -19.47
C VAL A 443 8.14 -1.18 -18.59
N ARG A 444 8.86 -2.12 -19.18
CA ARG A 444 9.66 -3.11 -18.44
C ARG A 444 10.80 -2.50 -17.64
N ASP A 445 11.43 -1.48 -18.18
CA ASP A 445 12.62 -0.83 -17.60
C ASP A 445 12.50 0.69 -17.73
N PRO A 446 12.66 1.46 -16.63
CA PRO A 446 12.60 2.92 -16.70
C PRO A 446 13.62 3.55 -17.66
N ASN A 447 14.81 2.93 -17.83
CA ASN A 447 15.85 3.44 -18.73
C ASN A 447 15.55 3.17 -20.21
N SER A 448 14.64 2.24 -20.50
CA SER A 448 14.22 1.87 -21.84
C SER A 448 12.72 2.06 -22.08
N TYR A 449 12.07 2.91 -21.30
CA TYR A 449 10.66 3.24 -21.44
C TYR A 449 10.34 3.78 -22.83
N ARG A 450 9.31 3.23 -23.48
CA ARG A 450 8.89 3.55 -24.84
C ARG A 450 7.44 4.03 -24.87
N PRO A 451 7.19 5.31 -24.56
CA PRO A 451 5.83 5.84 -24.41
C PRO A 451 4.98 5.71 -25.67
N GLU A 452 5.58 5.80 -26.87
CA GLU A 452 4.84 5.63 -28.13
C GLU A 452 4.38 4.19 -28.35
N GLN A 453 5.25 3.21 -28.07
CA GLN A 453 4.90 1.80 -28.17
C GLN A 453 3.84 1.42 -27.13
N PHE A 454 3.97 1.94 -25.91
CA PHE A 454 2.97 1.81 -24.84
C PHE A 454 1.61 2.32 -25.31
N ARG A 455 1.52 3.55 -25.82
CA ARG A 455 0.26 4.14 -26.29
C ARG A 455 -0.30 3.39 -27.49
N ALA A 456 0.54 2.98 -28.45
CA ALA A 456 0.10 2.19 -29.59
C ALA A 456 -0.53 0.86 -29.17
N ALA A 457 0.08 0.16 -28.21
CA ALA A 457 -0.47 -1.06 -27.65
C ALA A 457 -1.83 -0.82 -26.96
N LEU A 458 -1.93 0.18 -26.10
CA LEU A 458 -3.17 0.51 -25.41
C LEU A 458 -4.28 1.02 -26.34
N THR A 459 -3.93 1.69 -27.45
CA THR A 459 -4.91 2.07 -28.49
C THR A 459 -5.57 0.84 -29.09
N ARG A 460 -4.82 -0.24 -29.35
CA ARG A 460 -5.39 -1.50 -29.84
C ARG A 460 -6.28 -2.18 -28.80
N VAL A 461 -5.87 -2.17 -27.52
CA VAL A 461 -6.72 -2.66 -26.41
C VAL A 461 -8.05 -1.89 -26.39
N ARG A 462 -8.01 -0.55 -26.46
CA ARG A 462 -9.21 0.29 -26.52
C ARG A 462 -10.10 -0.05 -27.70
N THR A 463 -9.52 -0.16 -28.88
CA THR A 463 -10.28 -0.55 -30.10
C THR A 463 -10.91 -1.94 -29.95
N GLY A 464 -10.21 -2.89 -29.32
CA GLY A 464 -10.75 -4.22 -29.01
C GLY A 464 -11.94 -4.13 -28.06
N LEU A 465 -11.85 -3.35 -26.99
CA LEU A 465 -12.94 -3.14 -26.03
C LEU A 465 -14.15 -2.46 -26.66
N ASP A 466 -13.94 -1.39 -27.44
CA ASP A 466 -15.02 -0.62 -28.09
C ASP A 466 -15.84 -1.44 -29.08
N ARG A 467 -15.29 -2.53 -29.63
CA ARG A 467 -16.03 -3.48 -30.47
C ARG A 467 -16.94 -4.43 -29.70
N LEU A 468 -16.74 -4.56 -28.37
CA LEU A 468 -17.46 -5.49 -27.50
C LEU A 468 -18.51 -4.78 -26.66
N THR A 469 -18.42 -3.46 -26.50
CA THR A 469 -19.22 -2.62 -25.61
C THR A 469 -19.78 -1.40 -26.34
#